data_a316ced443e77eb11387488e8d358492
#
_entry.id   a316ced443e77eb11387488e8d358492
#
_cell.length_a   1.000
_cell.length_b   1.000
_cell.length_c   1.000
_cell.angle_alpha   90.00
_cell.angle_beta   90.00
_cell.angle_gamma   90.00
#
_symmetry.space_group_name_H-M   'P 1'
#
loop_
_entity.id
_entity.type
_entity.pdbx_description
1 polymer ?
#
loop_
_entity_poly.entity_id
_entity_poly.type
_entity_poly.pdbx_seq_one_letter_code
_entity_poly.pdbx_strand_id
1 'polypeptide(L)'
;GQIPILVDSPLAKRLTEIYTDMTEFWDAEAKELLSIDDQPLVFKNLIELDGHRDHQKMMQRLQSRNQPAIVIAGSGMCVGGRVVNYLKQFLGRESTDVVFIGYQAEGTPGRVIQSGRSTVRLDGRYYPIRAKVHTLTGYSAHADQSDLLKFVQGIPEKPKEIRLVHGEALAQAGLREKLQGLGYQVT
;
A
#
# COMPACT_ATOMS: atom_id res chain seq x y z
N GLY A 1 -17.11 13.72 17.36
CA GLY A 1 -16.40 14.45 16.30
C GLY A 1 -15.88 13.47 15.24
N GLN A 2 -15.79 13.92 14.02
CA GLN A 2 -15.24 13.09 12.93
C GLN A 2 -13.72 12.95 13.12
N ILE A 3 -13.18 11.75 12.86
CA ILE A 3 -11.74 11.48 12.90
C ILE A 3 -11.11 12.11 11.66
N PRO A 4 -10.08 12.97 11.78
CA PRO A 4 -9.39 13.53 10.63
C PRO A 4 -8.61 12.46 9.86
N ILE A 5 -8.67 12.55 8.54
CA ILE A 5 -7.92 11.71 7.61
C ILE A 5 -6.82 12.57 7.00
N LEU A 6 -5.58 12.19 7.26
CA LEU A 6 -4.39 12.93 6.81
C LEU A 6 -3.77 12.20 5.62
N VAL A 7 -3.69 12.84 4.47
CA VAL A 7 -2.95 12.33 3.31
C VAL A 7 -1.59 13.02 3.27
N ASP A 8 -0.57 12.29 3.70
CA ASP A 8 0.81 12.77 3.74
C ASP A 8 1.67 12.10 2.67
N SER A 9 1.24 12.28 1.43
CA SER A 9 1.88 11.77 0.24
C SER A 9 1.60 12.67 -0.96
N PRO A 10 2.58 13.46 -1.42
CA PRO A 10 2.40 14.31 -2.61
C PRO A 10 2.01 13.53 -3.86
N LEU A 11 2.49 12.29 -3.97
CA LEU A 11 2.12 11.42 -5.10
C LEU A 11 0.65 10.98 -5.00
N ALA A 12 0.19 10.56 -3.81
CA ALA A 12 -1.20 10.16 -3.61
C ALA A 12 -2.16 11.31 -3.93
N LYS A 13 -1.85 12.52 -3.48
CA LYS A 13 -2.62 13.73 -3.81
C LYS A 13 -2.76 13.90 -5.33
N ARG A 14 -1.64 13.94 -6.05
CA ARG A 14 -1.63 14.10 -7.51
C ARG A 14 -2.40 13.00 -8.23
N LEU A 15 -2.27 11.75 -7.78
CA LEU A 15 -3.03 10.64 -8.36
C LEU A 15 -4.52 10.80 -8.10
N THR A 16 -4.94 11.21 -6.90
CA THR A 16 -6.36 11.48 -6.60
C THR A 16 -6.92 12.57 -7.51
N GLU A 17 -6.18 13.67 -7.72
CA GLU A 17 -6.56 14.73 -8.67
C GLU A 17 -6.77 14.17 -10.08
N ILE A 18 -5.79 13.38 -10.58
CA ILE A 18 -5.89 12.74 -11.91
C ILE A 18 -7.11 11.81 -11.99
N TYR A 19 -7.34 10.98 -10.98
CA TYR A 19 -8.50 10.08 -10.95
C TYR A 19 -9.81 10.87 -10.99
N THR A 20 -9.89 11.98 -10.27
CA THR A 20 -11.08 12.86 -10.27
C THR A 20 -11.32 13.48 -11.65
N ASP A 21 -10.25 13.85 -12.36
CA ASP A 21 -10.35 14.44 -13.71
C ASP A 21 -10.70 13.39 -14.78
N MET A 22 -10.46 12.11 -14.52
CA MET A 22 -10.61 11.02 -15.49
C MET A 22 -11.82 10.11 -15.21
N THR A 23 -12.91 10.65 -14.70
CA THR A 23 -14.13 9.89 -14.37
C THR A 23 -14.75 9.16 -15.55
N GLU A 24 -14.51 9.60 -16.79
CA GLU A 24 -14.97 8.93 -18.00
C GLU A 24 -14.42 7.50 -18.16
N PHE A 25 -13.21 7.25 -17.64
CA PHE A 25 -12.54 5.95 -17.67
C PHE A 25 -12.87 5.06 -16.46
N TRP A 26 -13.68 5.53 -15.52
CA TRP A 26 -14.09 4.73 -14.37
C TRP A 26 -15.00 3.59 -14.82
N ASP A 27 -14.92 2.47 -14.11
CA ASP A 27 -15.80 1.34 -14.32
C ASP A 27 -17.26 1.65 -13.90
N ALA A 28 -18.15 0.70 -14.12
CA ALA A 28 -19.57 0.87 -13.83
C ALA A 28 -19.85 1.09 -12.34
N GLU A 29 -19.12 0.37 -11.47
CA GLU A 29 -19.26 0.46 -10.00
C GLU A 29 -18.82 1.84 -9.50
N ALA A 30 -17.66 2.32 -9.93
CA ALA A 30 -17.16 3.65 -9.56
C ALA A 30 -18.07 4.78 -10.11
N LYS A 31 -18.62 4.62 -11.31
CA LYS A 31 -19.61 5.57 -11.88
C LYS A 31 -20.92 5.59 -11.12
N GLU A 32 -21.34 4.47 -10.53
CA GLU A 32 -22.54 4.43 -9.67
C GLU A 32 -22.30 5.28 -8.42
N LEU A 33 -21.09 5.27 -7.84
CA LEU A 33 -20.75 6.14 -6.71
C LEU A 33 -20.90 7.63 -7.03
N LEU A 34 -20.59 8.07 -8.27
CA LEU A 34 -20.79 9.45 -8.71
C LEU A 34 -22.26 9.88 -8.72
N SER A 35 -23.20 8.95 -8.85
CA SER A 35 -24.63 9.26 -8.77
C SER A 35 -25.11 9.57 -7.36
N ILE A 36 -24.34 9.15 -6.35
CA ILE A 36 -24.64 9.29 -4.92
C ILE A 36 -23.84 10.45 -4.31
N ASP A 37 -22.58 10.62 -4.73
CA ASP A 37 -21.64 11.64 -4.26
C ASP A 37 -20.84 12.20 -5.44
N ASP A 38 -20.96 13.51 -5.66
CA ASP A 38 -20.25 14.22 -6.74
C ASP A 38 -18.71 14.12 -6.61
N GLN A 39 -18.22 13.85 -5.41
CA GLN A 39 -16.78 13.77 -5.11
C GLN A 39 -16.43 12.58 -4.18
N PRO A 40 -16.61 11.33 -4.64
CA PRO A 40 -16.45 10.15 -3.78
C PRO A 40 -15.03 9.92 -3.26
N LEU A 41 -14.03 10.59 -3.84
CA LEU A 41 -12.63 10.56 -3.38
C LEU A 41 -12.29 11.68 -2.40
N VAL A 42 -13.22 12.60 -2.10
CA VAL A 42 -13.00 13.75 -1.21
C VAL A 42 -13.84 13.59 0.06
N PHE A 43 -13.18 13.56 1.21
CA PHE A 43 -13.85 13.44 2.51
C PHE A 43 -13.91 14.79 3.20
N LYS A 44 -15.00 15.12 3.89
CA LYS A 44 -15.16 16.39 4.63
C LYS A 44 -14.07 16.65 5.68
N ASN A 45 -13.46 15.59 6.20
CA ASN A 45 -12.40 15.62 7.21
C ASN A 45 -11.02 15.28 6.64
N LEU A 46 -10.85 15.36 5.31
CA LEU A 46 -9.58 15.16 4.63
C LEU A 46 -8.66 16.37 4.86
N ILE A 47 -7.42 16.09 5.22
CA ILE A 47 -6.35 17.07 5.36
C ILE A 47 -5.17 16.59 4.52
N GLU A 48 -4.88 17.30 3.46
CA GLU A 48 -3.72 17.07 2.62
C GLU A 48 -2.52 17.87 3.14
N LEU A 49 -1.36 17.21 3.23
CA LEU A 49 -0.15 17.82 3.70
C LEU A 49 0.80 18.14 2.54
N ASP A 50 1.05 19.42 2.32
CA ASP A 50 1.94 19.89 1.28
C ASP A 50 3.34 20.21 1.87
N GLY A 51 4.33 19.44 1.43
CA GLY A 51 5.73 19.69 1.75
C GLY A 51 6.17 19.26 3.14
N HIS A 52 7.45 19.52 3.40
CA HIS A 52 8.12 19.06 4.62
C HIS A 52 7.68 19.82 5.88
N ARG A 53 7.41 21.11 5.74
CA ARG A 53 7.00 21.96 6.87
C ARG A 53 5.66 21.53 7.46
N ASP A 54 4.68 21.20 6.62
CA ASP A 54 3.36 20.78 7.07
C ASP A 54 3.39 19.40 7.67
N HIS A 55 4.19 18.49 7.10
CA HIS A 55 4.51 17.21 7.72
C HIS A 55 5.04 17.37 9.14
N GLN A 56 6.07 18.23 9.35
CA GLN A 56 6.65 18.43 10.67
C GLN A 56 5.64 19.03 11.67
N LYS A 57 4.88 20.04 11.26
CA LYS A 57 3.83 20.64 12.11
C LYS A 57 2.78 19.60 12.51
N MET A 58 2.35 18.76 11.56
CA MET A 58 1.36 17.74 11.83
C MET A 58 1.90 16.66 12.77
N MET A 59 3.14 16.22 12.57
CA MET A 59 3.82 15.31 13.49
C MET A 59 3.82 15.83 14.92
N GLN A 60 4.20 17.09 15.13
CA GLN A 60 4.17 17.75 16.45
C GLN A 60 2.76 17.82 17.04
N ARG A 61 1.77 18.14 16.19
CA ARG A 61 0.36 18.18 16.62
C ARG A 61 -0.15 16.81 17.07
N LEU A 62 0.15 15.74 16.32
CA LEU A 62 -0.23 14.37 16.69
C LEU A 62 0.48 13.87 17.94
N GLN A 63 1.71 14.33 18.20
CA GLN A 63 2.43 14.03 19.42
C GLN A 63 1.85 14.70 20.66
N SER A 64 1.47 15.97 20.53
CA SER A 64 1.05 16.81 21.64
C SER A 64 -0.45 16.64 21.99
N ARG A 65 -1.26 16.26 21.01
CA ARG A 65 -2.69 16.07 21.17
C ARG A 65 -3.02 14.59 21.08
N ASN A 66 -3.53 14.02 22.16
CA ASN A 66 -3.98 12.62 22.18
C ASN A 66 -5.34 12.44 21.46
N GLN A 67 -5.46 12.97 20.25
CA GLN A 67 -6.65 12.89 19.41
C GLN A 67 -6.45 11.81 18.33
N PRO A 68 -7.45 10.97 18.08
CA PRO A 68 -7.37 9.97 17.03
C PRO A 68 -7.27 10.64 15.65
N ALA A 69 -6.47 10.06 14.78
CA ALA A 69 -6.34 10.46 13.38
C ALA A 69 -6.01 9.23 12.52
N ILE A 70 -6.46 9.23 11.26
CA ILE A 70 -6.03 8.26 10.26
C ILE A 70 -4.96 8.94 9.42
N VAL A 71 -3.82 8.30 9.24
CA VAL A 71 -2.72 8.81 8.43
C VAL A 71 -2.45 7.89 7.26
N ILE A 72 -2.55 8.43 6.05
CA ILE A 72 -2.19 7.76 4.80
C ILE A 72 -0.85 8.33 4.34
N ALA A 73 0.20 7.52 4.38
CA ALA A 73 1.55 7.94 4.04
C ALA A 73 2.31 6.86 3.24
N GLY A 74 3.12 7.26 2.27
CA GLY A 74 4.08 6.39 1.58
C GLY A 74 5.44 6.37 2.32
N SER A 75 6.25 5.39 2.13
CA SER A 75 6.28 4.27 1.18
C SER A 75 5.57 3.02 1.73
N GLY A 76 4.91 2.26 0.85
CA GLY A 76 4.09 1.10 1.24
C GLY A 76 4.84 -0.02 1.96
N MET A 77 6.14 -0.20 1.69
CA MET A 77 6.99 -1.23 2.34
C MET A 77 7.84 -0.69 3.48
N CYS A 78 7.61 0.55 3.91
CA CYS A 78 8.30 1.21 5.01
C CYS A 78 9.83 1.33 4.83
N VAL A 79 10.33 1.29 3.59
CA VAL A 79 11.76 1.39 3.28
C VAL A 79 12.27 2.84 3.39
N GLY A 80 11.36 3.82 3.26
CA GLY A 80 11.66 5.24 3.31
C GLY A 80 10.40 6.07 3.32
N GLY A 81 10.51 7.36 2.97
CA GLY A 81 9.38 8.27 2.88
C GLY A 81 8.81 8.70 4.24
N ARG A 82 7.68 9.40 4.18
CA ARG A 82 7.06 10.01 5.36
C ARG A 82 6.51 9.01 6.35
N VAL A 83 6.06 7.83 5.90
CA VAL A 83 5.57 6.76 6.77
C VAL A 83 6.59 6.35 7.82
N VAL A 84 7.88 6.34 7.48
CA VAL A 84 8.95 5.98 8.41
C VAL A 84 9.02 6.95 9.59
N ASN A 85 8.76 8.23 9.38
CA ASN A 85 8.72 9.22 10.47
C ASN A 85 7.56 8.94 11.43
N TYR A 86 6.38 8.60 10.90
CA TYR A 86 5.22 8.19 11.71
C TYR A 86 5.52 6.92 12.50
N LEU A 87 6.09 5.91 11.86
CA LEU A 87 6.45 4.65 12.53
C LEU A 87 7.46 4.88 13.66
N LYS A 88 8.53 5.65 13.44
CA LYS A 88 9.49 5.99 14.50
C LYS A 88 8.83 6.63 15.72
N GLN A 89 7.81 7.42 15.50
CA GLN A 89 7.15 8.21 16.53
C GLN A 89 6.05 7.44 17.26
N PHE A 90 5.32 6.57 16.55
CA PHE A 90 4.07 6.02 17.05
C PHE A 90 4.08 4.50 17.20
N LEU A 91 5.00 3.77 16.55
CA LEU A 91 5.03 2.31 16.56
C LEU A 91 5.20 1.70 17.96
N GLY A 92 5.85 2.43 18.87
CA GLY A 92 6.00 2.02 20.27
C GLY A 92 4.79 2.29 21.17
N ARG A 93 3.66 2.76 20.63
CA ARG A 93 2.45 3.07 21.40
C ARG A 93 1.38 2.01 21.19
N GLU A 94 0.80 1.49 22.26
CA GLU A 94 -0.29 0.50 22.21
C GLU A 94 -1.60 1.08 21.65
N SER A 95 -1.74 2.41 21.66
CA SER A 95 -2.88 3.13 21.08
C SER A 95 -2.79 3.36 19.57
N THR A 96 -1.73 2.83 18.93
CA THR A 96 -1.51 2.95 17.50
C THR A 96 -1.93 1.68 16.80
N ASP A 97 -2.62 1.83 15.67
CA ASP A 97 -2.90 0.77 14.73
C ASP A 97 -2.11 1.01 13.44
N VAL A 98 -1.40 0.00 12.96
CA VAL A 98 -0.72 0.00 11.67
C VAL A 98 -1.48 -0.91 10.72
N VAL A 99 -1.96 -0.36 9.62
CA VAL A 99 -2.74 -1.10 8.62
C VAL A 99 -1.96 -1.23 7.33
N PHE A 100 -1.60 -2.45 6.97
CA PHE A 100 -1.01 -2.76 5.67
C PHE A 100 -2.13 -3.12 4.69
N ILE A 101 -2.22 -2.40 3.58
CA ILE A 101 -3.20 -2.60 2.52
C ILE A 101 -2.62 -3.30 1.29
N GLY A 102 -1.35 -3.71 1.35
CA GLY A 102 -0.66 -4.36 0.24
C GLY A 102 0.45 -5.29 0.72
N TYR A 103 1.01 -5.99 -0.27
CA TYR A 103 2.09 -6.93 -0.06
C TYR A 103 3.33 -6.27 0.55
N GLN A 104 3.96 -6.99 1.47
CA GLN A 104 5.20 -6.61 2.11
C GLN A 104 6.31 -7.58 1.70
N ALA A 105 7.29 -7.11 0.91
CA ALA A 105 8.38 -7.93 0.41
C ALA A 105 9.32 -8.38 1.53
N GLU A 106 9.87 -9.58 1.40
CA GLU A 106 10.88 -10.10 2.30
C GLU A 106 12.09 -9.14 2.38
N GLY A 107 12.68 -9.01 3.57
CA GLY A 107 13.78 -8.08 3.83
C GLY A 107 13.37 -6.62 4.05
N THR A 108 12.11 -6.27 3.91
CA THR A 108 11.62 -4.89 4.15
C THR A 108 11.20 -4.66 5.61
N PRO A 109 11.30 -3.42 6.12
CA PRO A 109 10.79 -3.08 7.44
C PRO A 109 9.29 -3.35 7.58
N GLY A 110 8.49 -3.12 6.54
CA GLY A 110 7.07 -3.43 6.54
C GLY A 110 6.80 -4.92 6.79
N ARG A 111 7.57 -5.81 6.16
CA ARG A 111 7.48 -7.26 6.40
C ARG A 111 7.84 -7.63 7.85
N VAL A 112 8.86 -6.99 8.41
CA VAL A 112 9.26 -7.20 9.82
C VAL A 112 8.13 -6.79 10.77
N ILE A 113 7.49 -5.64 10.54
CA ILE A 113 6.36 -5.17 11.36
C ILE A 113 5.17 -6.13 11.21
N GLN A 114 4.85 -6.52 9.98
CA GLN A 114 3.73 -7.42 9.67
C GLN A 114 3.90 -8.83 10.28
N SER A 115 5.14 -9.30 10.42
CA SER A 115 5.43 -10.65 10.93
C SER A 115 5.35 -10.81 12.46
N GLY A 116 4.92 -9.77 13.19
CA GLY A 116 4.75 -9.83 14.65
C GLY A 116 6.05 -9.80 15.45
N ARG A 117 7.16 -9.32 14.86
CA ARG A 117 8.41 -9.08 15.61
C ARG A 117 8.20 -8.00 16.67
N SER A 118 8.96 -8.08 17.76
CA SER A 118 8.91 -7.10 18.85
C SER A 118 9.63 -5.78 18.54
N THR A 119 10.55 -5.80 17.55
CA THR A 119 11.32 -4.63 17.13
C THR A 119 11.53 -4.60 15.63
N VAL A 120 11.71 -3.41 15.07
CA VAL A 120 12.09 -3.19 13.67
C VAL A 120 13.22 -2.16 13.57
N ARG A 121 14.10 -2.34 12.60
CA ARG A 121 15.16 -1.39 12.30
C ARG A 121 14.67 -0.37 11.26
N LEU A 122 14.66 0.92 11.64
CA LEU A 122 14.30 2.04 10.76
C LEU A 122 15.44 3.06 10.79
N ASP A 123 15.94 3.45 9.63
CA ASP A 123 17.07 4.41 9.50
C ASP A 123 18.24 4.08 10.43
N GLY A 124 18.63 2.80 10.50
CA GLY A 124 19.78 2.35 11.27
C GLY A 124 19.53 2.15 12.77
N ARG A 125 18.37 2.50 13.32
CA ARG A 125 18.02 2.35 14.73
C ARG A 125 16.89 1.36 14.94
N TYR A 126 16.87 0.68 16.10
CA TYR A 126 15.79 -0.22 16.48
C TYR A 126 14.67 0.51 17.20
N TYR A 127 13.45 0.20 16.84
CA TYR A 127 12.22 0.74 17.42
C TYR A 127 11.34 -0.40 17.91
N PRO A 128 10.75 -0.30 19.11
CA PRO A 128 9.84 -1.32 19.63
C PRO A 128 8.52 -1.29 18.84
N ILE A 129 7.92 -2.46 18.64
CA ILE A 129 6.59 -2.62 18.05
C ILE A 129 5.64 -2.98 19.19
N ARG A 130 4.79 -2.00 19.58
CA ARG A 130 3.70 -2.18 20.54
C ARG A 130 2.35 -1.84 19.90
N ALA A 131 2.39 -1.21 18.74
CA ALA A 131 1.22 -0.94 17.92
C ALA A 131 0.52 -2.24 17.54
N LYS A 132 -0.79 -2.20 17.38
CA LYS A 132 -1.54 -3.29 16.77
C LYS A 132 -1.28 -3.27 15.26
N VAL A 133 -1.08 -4.44 14.68
CA VAL A 133 -0.76 -4.57 13.25
C VAL A 133 -1.87 -5.34 12.56
N HIS A 134 -2.40 -4.74 11.51
CA HIS A 134 -3.50 -5.30 10.71
C HIS A 134 -3.05 -5.44 9.26
N THR A 135 -3.54 -6.47 8.59
CA THR A 135 -3.33 -6.68 7.15
C THR A 135 -4.68 -6.80 6.48
N LEU A 136 -4.94 -5.93 5.52
CA LEU A 136 -6.11 -5.99 4.67
C LEU A 136 -5.67 -6.48 3.30
N THR A 137 -6.32 -7.53 2.83
CA THR A 137 -6.12 -8.09 1.48
C THR A 137 -7.27 -7.66 0.58
N GLY A 138 -7.05 -7.65 -0.74
CA GLY A 138 -8.09 -7.31 -1.71
C GLY A 138 -8.05 -5.88 -2.25
N TYR A 139 -7.16 -5.01 -1.75
CA TYR A 139 -6.97 -3.66 -2.27
C TYR A 139 -5.83 -3.55 -3.28
N SER A 140 -5.24 -4.67 -3.70
CA SER A 140 -4.18 -4.68 -4.70
C SER A 140 -4.77 -4.71 -6.10
N ALA A 141 -4.31 -3.81 -6.98
CA ALA A 141 -4.60 -3.83 -8.41
C ALA A 141 -3.57 -4.64 -9.22
N HIS A 142 -2.66 -5.34 -8.56
CA HIS A 142 -1.71 -6.22 -9.26
C HIS A 142 -2.44 -7.48 -9.74
N ALA A 143 -2.04 -7.94 -10.93
CA ALA A 143 -2.51 -9.19 -11.49
C ALA A 143 -2.26 -10.35 -10.52
N ASP A 144 -3.27 -11.15 -10.27
CA ASP A 144 -3.14 -12.40 -9.53
C ASP A 144 -2.59 -13.53 -10.41
N GLN A 145 -2.41 -14.72 -9.85
CA GLN A 145 -1.89 -15.86 -10.60
C GLN A 145 -2.78 -16.21 -11.80
N SER A 146 -4.10 -16.10 -11.67
CA SER A 146 -5.04 -16.42 -12.76
C SER A 146 -4.92 -15.39 -13.90
N ASP A 147 -4.73 -14.14 -13.57
CA ASP A 147 -4.56 -13.07 -14.55
C ASP A 147 -3.22 -13.20 -15.29
N LEU A 148 -2.15 -13.58 -14.57
CA LEU A 148 -0.86 -13.87 -15.22
C LEU A 148 -0.95 -15.05 -16.18
N LEU A 149 -1.70 -16.10 -15.82
CA LEU A 149 -1.94 -17.24 -16.72
C LEU A 149 -2.76 -16.83 -17.94
N LYS A 150 -3.85 -16.06 -17.76
CA LYS A 150 -4.66 -15.52 -18.85
C LYS A 150 -3.83 -14.63 -19.79
N PHE A 151 -2.96 -13.76 -19.20
CA PHE A 151 -2.07 -12.93 -19.99
C PHE A 151 -1.17 -13.75 -20.91
N VAL A 152 -0.52 -14.81 -20.38
CA VAL A 152 0.35 -15.69 -21.18
C VAL A 152 -0.44 -16.44 -22.23
N GLN A 153 -1.63 -16.96 -21.88
CA GLN A 153 -2.49 -17.70 -22.82
C GLN A 153 -3.08 -16.80 -23.91
N GLY A 154 -3.23 -15.50 -23.63
CA GLY A 154 -3.73 -14.50 -24.58
C GLY A 154 -2.68 -14.04 -25.60
N ILE A 155 -1.41 -14.46 -25.48
CA ILE A 155 -0.36 -14.14 -26.48
C ILE A 155 -0.66 -14.90 -27.77
N PRO A 156 -0.84 -14.22 -28.92
CA PRO A 156 -1.26 -14.87 -30.18
C PRO A 156 -0.33 -15.98 -30.66
N GLU A 157 0.99 -15.77 -30.49
CA GLU A 157 1.99 -16.76 -30.84
C GLU A 157 2.61 -17.33 -29.56
N LYS A 158 2.60 -18.64 -29.41
CA LYS A 158 3.15 -19.29 -28.21
C LYS A 158 4.62 -18.90 -28.01
N PRO A 159 4.98 -18.29 -26.86
CA PRO A 159 6.37 -17.91 -26.60
C PRO A 159 7.29 -19.13 -26.55
N LYS A 160 8.49 -19.00 -27.09
CA LYS A 160 9.49 -20.07 -27.06
C LYS A 160 9.98 -20.35 -25.64
N GLU A 161 10.06 -19.32 -24.82
CA GLU A 161 10.52 -19.39 -23.42
C GLU A 161 9.83 -18.28 -22.60
N ILE A 162 9.47 -18.59 -21.36
CA ILE A 162 8.98 -17.64 -20.38
C ILE A 162 10.00 -17.57 -19.25
N ARG A 163 10.48 -16.36 -18.93
CA ARG A 163 11.35 -16.11 -17.78
C ARG A 163 10.59 -15.45 -16.66
N LEU A 164 10.63 -16.07 -15.48
CA LEU A 164 10.02 -15.50 -14.29
C LEU A 164 11.05 -14.61 -13.59
N VAL A 165 10.74 -13.32 -13.50
CA VAL A 165 11.56 -12.33 -12.82
C VAL A 165 10.74 -11.66 -11.74
N HIS A 166 11.38 -11.33 -10.63
CA HIS A 166 10.74 -10.84 -9.41
C HIS A 166 9.81 -11.87 -8.72
N GLY A 167 9.43 -11.58 -7.49
CA GLY A 167 8.61 -12.46 -6.67
C GLY A 167 9.43 -13.39 -5.76
N GLU A 168 8.78 -13.86 -4.72
CA GLU A 168 9.37 -14.82 -3.79
C GLU A 168 9.50 -16.21 -4.45
N ALA A 169 10.51 -16.98 -4.04
CA ALA A 169 10.83 -18.27 -4.62
C ALA A 169 9.64 -19.23 -4.68
N LEU A 170 8.82 -19.27 -3.63
CA LEU A 170 7.60 -20.11 -3.59
C LEU A 170 6.55 -19.65 -4.61
N ALA A 171 6.36 -18.34 -4.76
CA ALA A 171 5.42 -17.79 -5.73
C ALA A 171 5.87 -18.08 -7.18
N GLN A 172 7.17 -17.90 -7.44
CA GLN A 172 7.76 -18.26 -8.75
C GLN A 172 7.62 -19.76 -9.04
N ALA A 173 7.89 -20.62 -8.05
CA ALA A 173 7.75 -22.07 -8.21
C ALA A 173 6.31 -22.47 -8.55
N GLY A 174 5.33 -21.91 -7.84
CA GLY A 174 3.91 -22.18 -8.08
C GLY A 174 3.44 -21.70 -9.46
N LEU A 175 3.88 -20.53 -9.92
CA LEU A 175 3.56 -20.03 -11.26
C LEU A 175 4.27 -20.85 -12.34
N ARG A 176 5.53 -21.23 -12.13
CA ARG A 176 6.31 -22.10 -13.03
C ARG A 176 5.61 -23.42 -13.23
N GLU A 177 5.21 -24.11 -12.15
CA GLU A 177 4.51 -25.40 -12.22
C GLU A 177 3.24 -25.31 -13.08
N LYS A 178 2.44 -24.28 -12.87
CA LYS A 178 1.21 -24.09 -13.65
C LYS A 178 1.47 -23.82 -15.12
N LEU A 179 2.45 -22.96 -15.44
CA LEU A 179 2.81 -22.67 -16.83
C LEU A 179 3.41 -23.89 -17.53
N GLN A 180 4.25 -24.67 -16.84
CA GLN A 180 4.78 -25.94 -17.36
C GLN A 180 3.67 -26.96 -17.59
N GLY A 181 2.69 -27.06 -16.69
CA GLY A 181 1.49 -27.89 -16.85
C GLY A 181 0.65 -27.51 -18.08
N LEU A 182 0.71 -26.24 -18.51
CA LEU A 182 0.11 -25.75 -19.75
C LEU A 182 1.03 -25.92 -20.99
N GLY A 183 2.18 -26.58 -20.84
CA GLY A 183 3.10 -26.89 -21.91
C GLY A 183 4.02 -25.73 -22.32
N TYR A 184 4.24 -24.72 -21.46
CA TYR A 184 5.22 -23.67 -21.71
C TYR A 184 6.59 -24.06 -21.18
N GLN A 185 7.65 -23.63 -21.88
CA GLN A 185 9.02 -23.70 -21.36
C GLN A 185 9.24 -22.52 -20.44
N VAL A 186 9.61 -22.76 -19.16
CA VAL A 186 9.74 -21.73 -18.12
C VAL A 186 11.09 -21.84 -17.43
N THR A 187 11.81 -20.73 -17.35
CA THR A 187 13.10 -20.58 -16.65
C THR A 187 13.03 -19.54 -15.55
#